data_1eb8c91a19625572f626e8f167a4acde
#
_entry.id   1eb8c91a19625572f626e8f167a4acde
#
_cell.length_a   1.000
_cell.length_b   1.000
_cell.length_c   1.000
_cell.angle_alpha   90.00
_cell.angle_beta   90.00
_cell.angle_gamma   90.00
#
_symmetry.space_group_name_H-M   'P 1'
#
loop_
_entity.id
_entity.type
_entity.pdbx_description
1 polymer ?
#
loop_
_entity_poly.entity_id
_entity_poly.type
_entity_poly.pdbx_seq_one_letter_code
_entity_poly.pdbx_strand_id
1 'polypeptide(L)'
;MESKIPNYIRETFSSKFLTLATLGNINEFLKDNGADFQALILTPYGFITCDLELEKTSDTPLRKTETKNNYTLDLTCLRSLVNESMVDYESAAPDIKPRDNGTFLNLKNVTIYSNGLNDSIATPAVKMDEFVIFVDHIIGFSLISRNID
;
A
#
# COMPACT_ATOMS: atom_id res chain seq x y z
N MET A 1 25.74 5.18 1.33
CA MET A 1 24.69 5.90 0.59
C MET A 1 23.76 6.56 1.56
N GLU A 2 23.73 7.85 1.56
CA GLU A 2 22.72 8.55 2.34
C GLU A 2 21.35 8.30 1.72
N SER A 3 20.43 7.87 2.55
CA SER A 3 19.03 7.70 2.18
C SER A 3 18.49 9.08 1.78
N LYS A 4 18.03 9.22 0.54
CA LYS A 4 17.37 10.43 0.04
C LYS A 4 15.96 10.54 0.60
N ILE A 5 15.87 10.82 1.88
CA ILE A 5 14.59 11.01 2.56
C ILE A 5 14.38 12.51 2.79
N PRO A 6 13.24 13.07 2.37
CA PRO A 6 12.92 14.48 2.62
C PRO A 6 12.92 14.81 4.11
N ASN A 7 13.35 16.02 4.47
CA ASN A 7 13.34 16.46 5.87
C ASN A 7 11.95 16.42 6.49
N TYR A 8 10.92 16.75 5.71
CA TYR A 8 9.54 16.67 6.16
C TYR A 8 9.16 15.26 6.66
N ILE A 9 9.62 14.23 5.94
CA ILE A 9 9.34 12.82 6.32
C ILE A 9 10.20 12.41 7.53
N ARG A 10 11.42 12.94 7.66
CA ARG A 10 12.27 12.64 8.82
C ARG A 10 11.72 13.22 10.12
N GLU A 11 11.05 14.37 10.04
CA GLU A 11 10.55 15.10 11.21
C GLU A 11 9.13 14.69 11.60
N THR A 12 8.40 14.04 10.69
CA THR A 12 7.02 13.63 10.91
C THR A 12 6.81 12.16 10.56
N PHE A 13 5.80 11.55 11.14
CA PHE A 13 5.37 10.21 10.77
C PHE A 13 3.84 10.12 10.79
N SER A 14 3.30 9.21 9.99
CA SER A 14 1.87 8.94 9.97
C SER A 14 1.55 7.82 10.96
N SER A 15 0.72 8.12 11.95
CA SER A 15 0.26 7.11 12.90
C SER A 15 -0.65 6.06 12.22
N LYS A 16 -1.41 6.46 11.21
CA LYS A 16 -2.22 5.52 10.40
C LYS A 16 -1.33 4.55 9.66
N PHE A 17 -0.26 5.05 9.03
CA PHE A 17 0.71 4.19 8.35
C PHE A 17 1.34 3.20 9.32
N LEU A 18 1.79 3.68 10.48
CA LEU A 18 2.41 2.83 11.50
C LEU A 18 1.47 1.74 11.98
N THR A 19 0.19 2.08 12.17
CA THR A 19 -0.84 1.13 12.57
C THR A 19 -1.02 0.03 11.52
N LEU A 20 -1.09 0.41 10.24
CA LEU A 20 -1.23 -0.55 9.13
C LEU A 20 0.03 -1.38 8.93
N ALA A 21 1.21 -0.80 9.11
CA ALA A 21 2.47 -1.54 9.08
C ALA A 21 2.52 -2.58 10.20
N THR A 22 2.04 -2.23 11.38
CA THR A 22 1.94 -3.17 12.51
C THR A 22 0.97 -4.32 12.17
N LEU A 23 -0.15 -4.02 11.52
CA LEU A 23 -1.07 -5.04 11.03
C LEU A 23 -0.38 -5.99 10.05
N GLY A 24 0.43 -5.46 9.15
CA GLY A 24 1.24 -6.26 8.23
C GLY A 24 2.20 -7.20 8.95
N ASN A 25 2.83 -6.74 10.02
CA ASN A 25 3.71 -7.57 10.86
C ASN A 25 2.93 -8.68 11.58
N ILE A 26 1.72 -8.39 12.04
CA ILE A 26 0.83 -9.39 12.63
C ILE A 26 0.49 -10.46 11.58
N ASN A 27 0.18 -10.04 10.37
CA ASN A 27 -0.15 -10.95 9.28
C ASN A 27 1.02 -11.88 8.94
N GLU A 28 2.24 -11.35 8.90
CA GLU A 28 3.46 -12.14 8.69
C GLU A 28 3.65 -13.18 9.80
N PHE A 29 3.46 -12.78 11.05
CA PHE A 29 3.51 -13.69 12.19
C PHE A 29 2.49 -14.83 12.05
N LEU A 30 1.27 -14.52 11.67
CA LEU A 30 0.22 -15.51 11.46
C LEU A 30 0.58 -16.49 10.34
N LYS A 31 1.12 -15.96 9.24
CA LYS A 31 1.56 -16.75 8.10
C LYS A 31 2.69 -17.73 8.48
N ASP A 32 3.66 -17.26 9.26
CA ASP A 32 4.76 -18.09 9.75
C ASP A 32 4.26 -19.22 10.68
N ASN A 33 3.10 -19.06 11.27
CA ASN A 33 2.45 -20.07 12.12
C ASN A 33 1.37 -20.88 11.38
N GLY A 34 1.34 -20.81 10.06
CA GLY A 34 0.45 -21.63 9.23
C GLY A 34 -0.96 -21.07 9.05
N ALA A 35 -1.20 -19.84 9.48
CA ALA A 35 -2.50 -19.18 9.34
C ALA A 35 -2.48 -18.22 8.15
N ASP A 36 -3.36 -18.44 7.18
CA ASP A 36 -3.43 -17.63 5.97
C ASP A 36 -4.54 -16.58 6.09
N PHE A 37 -4.13 -15.33 6.27
CA PHE A 37 -5.01 -14.18 6.38
C PHE A 37 -4.67 -13.16 5.29
N GLN A 38 -5.65 -12.35 4.97
CA GLN A 38 -5.48 -11.18 4.10
C GLN A 38 -6.03 -9.95 4.81
N ALA A 39 -5.59 -8.79 4.38
CA ALA A 39 -6.10 -7.54 4.91
C ALA A 39 -7.45 -7.20 4.29
N LEU A 40 -8.33 -6.67 5.12
CA LEU A 40 -9.58 -6.04 4.72
C LEU A 40 -9.47 -4.55 5.03
N ILE A 41 -9.64 -3.71 4.03
CA ILE A 41 -9.55 -2.26 4.15
C ILE A 41 -10.89 -1.65 3.77
N LEU A 42 -11.44 -0.84 4.65
CA LEU A 42 -12.68 -0.11 4.40
C LEU A 42 -12.38 1.30 3.95
N THR A 43 -12.98 1.69 2.84
CA THR A 43 -12.90 3.04 2.29
C THR A 43 -14.30 3.65 2.18
N PRO A 44 -14.44 4.98 1.94
CA PRO A 44 -15.75 5.60 1.73
C PRO A 44 -16.53 5.04 0.53
N TYR A 45 -15.85 4.39 -0.40
CA TYR A 45 -16.45 3.92 -1.66
C TYR A 45 -16.69 2.42 -1.71
N GLY A 46 -16.20 1.69 -0.73
CA GLY A 46 -16.30 0.23 -0.71
C GLY A 46 -15.20 -0.38 0.13
N PHE A 47 -14.94 -1.67 -0.06
CA PHE A 47 -13.87 -2.32 0.68
C PHE A 47 -12.91 -3.05 -0.25
N ILE A 48 -11.70 -3.27 0.26
CA ILE A 48 -10.59 -3.86 -0.46
C ILE A 48 -10.07 -5.05 0.33
N THR A 49 -9.87 -6.18 -0.33
CA THR A 49 -9.08 -7.27 0.21
C THR A 49 -7.73 -7.32 -0.48
N CYS A 50 -6.67 -7.54 0.27
CA CYS A 50 -5.32 -7.48 -0.26
C CYS A 50 -4.30 -8.12 0.66
N ASP A 51 -3.07 -8.22 0.16
CA ASP A 51 -1.89 -8.53 0.96
C ASP A 51 -1.14 -7.23 1.27
N LEU A 52 -0.71 -7.09 2.52
CA LEU A 52 0.14 -5.99 2.97
C LEU A 52 1.60 -6.43 2.96
N GLU A 53 2.33 -6.10 1.89
CA GLU A 53 3.76 -6.30 1.78
C GLU A 53 4.46 -4.95 1.80
N LEU A 54 4.67 -4.40 2.99
CA LEU A 54 5.12 -3.02 3.15
C LEU A 54 6.64 -2.83 3.09
N GLU A 55 7.41 -3.90 3.15
CA GLU A 55 8.87 -3.82 3.29
C GLU A 55 9.64 -3.97 1.98
N LYS A 56 9.01 -4.46 0.92
CA LYS A 56 9.68 -4.66 -0.37
C LYS A 56 9.62 -3.39 -1.19
N THR A 57 10.78 -2.81 -1.47
CA THR A 57 10.93 -1.69 -2.37
C THR A 57 11.75 -2.11 -3.59
N SER A 58 11.39 -1.58 -4.75
CA SER A 58 12.11 -1.78 -6.01
C SER A 58 12.60 -0.43 -6.53
N ASP A 59 13.68 -0.43 -7.29
CA ASP A 59 14.21 0.77 -7.93
C ASP A 59 13.62 1.01 -9.32
N THR A 60 12.89 0.06 -9.87
CA THR A 60 12.36 0.10 -11.22
C THR A 60 10.88 -0.29 -11.26
N PRO A 61 10.06 0.38 -12.09
CA PRO A 61 8.65 0.04 -12.22
C PRO A 61 8.40 -1.24 -13.03
N LEU A 62 9.42 -1.82 -13.63
CA LEU A 62 9.28 -3.03 -14.43
C LEU A 62 9.93 -4.21 -13.72
N ARG A 63 9.15 -5.27 -13.54
CA ARG A 63 9.65 -6.56 -13.08
C ARG A 63 9.61 -7.54 -14.25
N LYS A 64 10.77 -8.11 -14.59
CA LYS A 64 10.85 -9.13 -15.62
C LYS A 64 10.29 -10.44 -15.08
N THR A 65 9.34 -11.02 -15.80
CA THR A 65 8.83 -12.35 -15.46
C THR A 65 9.72 -13.44 -16.09
N GLU A 66 9.70 -14.63 -15.51
CA GLU A 66 10.47 -15.78 -16.00
C GLU A 66 10.01 -16.28 -17.38
N THR A 67 8.78 -15.95 -17.76
CA THR A 67 8.23 -16.28 -19.06
C THR A 67 8.47 -15.17 -20.07
N LYS A 68 9.24 -15.50 -21.09
CA LYS A 68 9.59 -14.72 -22.31
C LYS A 68 8.98 -13.32 -22.42
N ASN A 69 9.83 -12.30 -22.24
CA ASN A 69 9.57 -10.90 -22.59
C ASN A 69 8.32 -10.26 -21.98
N ASN A 70 7.74 -10.86 -20.96
CA ASN A 70 6.64 -10.26 -20.23
C ASN A 70 7.17 -9.46 -19.04
N TYR A 71 6.70 -8.23 -18.93
CA TYR A 71 7.00 -7.36 -17.81
C TYR A 71 5.75 -7.20 -16.95
N THR A 72 5.92 -7.24 -15.64
CA THR A 72 4.88 -6.86 -14.70
C THR A 72 5.21 -5.51 -14.08
N LEU A 73 4.18 -4.76 -13.76
CA LEU A 73 4.32 -3.49 -13.07
C LEU A 73 4.76 -3.74 -11.63
N ASP A 74 5.71 -2.93 -11.16
CA ASP A 74 6.16 -2.95 -9.76
C ASP A 74 6.04 -1.53 -9.19
N LEU A 75 4.93 -1.25 -8.50
CA LEU A 75 4.66 0.05 -7.92
C LEU A 75 5.39 0.29 -6.59
N THR A 76 6.14 -0.69 -6.08
CA THR A 76 6.93 -0.50 -4.85
C THR A 76 8.05 0.52 -5.04
N CYS A 77 8.43 0.82 -6.29
CA CYS A 77 9.38 1.89 -6.61
C CYS A 77 8.81 3.31 -6.38
N LEU A 78 7.49 3.44 -6.30
CA LEU A 78 6.84 4.75 -6.25
C LEU A 78 7.31 5.58 -5.05
N ARG A 79 7.48 4.96 -3.89
CA ARG A 79 7.92 5.65 -2.68
C ARG A 79 9.31 6.28 -2.84
N SER A 80 10.27 5.52 -3.39
CA SER A 80 11.61 6.04 -3.65
C SER A 80 11.58 7.20 -4.63
N LEU A 81 10.80 7.09 -5.69
CA LEU A 81 10.69 8.12 -6.71
C LEU A 81 10.04 9.40 -6.17
N VAL A 82 8.98 9.26 -5.37
CA VAL A 82 8.34 10.41 -4.72
C VAL A 82 9.29 11.07 -3.74
N ASN A 83 10.01 10.30 -2.94
CA ASN A 83 10.98 10.85 -1.98
C ASN A 83 12.10 11.62 -2.70
N GLU A 84 12.62 11.09 -3.79
CA GLU A 84 13.62 11.81 -4.60
C GLU A 84 13.09 13.14 -5.11
N SER A 85 11.87 13.15 -5.65
CA SER A 85 11.22 14.35 -6.13
C SER A 85 11.02 15.38 -5.01
N MET A 86 10.61 14.93 -3.83
CA MET A 86 10.43 15.81 -2.67
C MET A 86 11.76 16.40 -2.19
N VAL A 87 12.85 15.63 -2.21
CA VAL A 87 14.20 16.14 -1.90
C VAL A 87 14.62 17.22 -2.88
N ASP A 88 14.35 17.04 -4.17
CA ASP A 88 14.65 18.03 -5.18
C ASP A 88 13.85 19.32 -4.94
N TYR A 89 12.58 19.22 -4.57
CA TYR A 89 11.76 20.39 -4.20
C TYR A 89 12.30 21.12 -2.96
N GLU A 90 12.66 20.39 -1.92
CA GLU A 90 13.24 20.98 -0.70
C GLU A 90 14.54 21.73 -1.00
N SER A 91 15.36 21.20 -1.92
CA SER A 91 16.62 21.84 -2.31
C SER A 91 16.41 23.11 -3.13
N ALA A 92 15.40 23.10 -4.02
CA ALA A 92 15.10 24.22 -4.91
C ALA A 92 14.31 25.33 -4.18
N ALA A 93 13.44 24.98 -3.25
CA ALA A 93 12.54 25.90 -2.54
C ALA A 93 12.32 25.45 -1.11
N PRO A 94 13.27 25.73 -0.19
CA PRO A 94 13.22 25.22 1.20
C PRO A 94 12.00 25.69 2.00
N ASP A 95 11.38 26.80 1.60
CA ASP A 95 10.22 27.37 2.29
C ASP A 95 8.89 26.75 1.85
N ILE A 96 8.90 25.96 0.79
CA ILE A 96 7.70 25.30 0.28
C ILE A 96 7.56 23.92 0.94
N LYS A 97 6.44 23.69 1.59
CA LYS A 97 6.10 22.42 2.24
C LYS A 97 4.91 21.76 1.58
N PRO A 98 4.80 20.41 1.63
CA PRO A 98 3.62 19.73 1.16
C PRO A 98 2.37 20.23 1.90
N ARG A 99 1.24 20.27 1.20
CA ARG A 99 -0.05 20.66 1.81
C ARG A 99 -0.69 19.52 2.58
N ASP A 100 -0.37 18.30 2.20
CA ASP A 100 -0.94 17.10 2.80
C ASP A 100 0.18 16.18 3.28
N ASN A 101 -0.22 15.11 3.96
CA ASN A 101 0.70 14.10 4.43
C ASN A 101 1.23 13.22 3.28
N GLY A 102 0.42 12.99 2.23
CA GLY A 102 0.78 12.23 1.05
C GLY A 102 1.19 10.78 1.31
N THR A 103 0.96 10.26 2.51
CA THR A 103 1.34 8.90 2.86
C THR A 103 0.44 7.89 2.16
N PHE A 104 1.04 6.90 1.55
CA PHE A 104 0.32 5.88 0.83
C PHE A 104 0.83 4.47 1.16
N LEU A 105 0.02 3.48 0.83
CA LEU A 105 0.35 2.06 0.95
C LEU A 105 0.34 1.41 -0.42
N ASN A 106 1.32 0.54 -0.65
CA ASN A 106 1.29 -0.39 -1.78
C ASN A 106 0.62 -1.68 -1.35
N LEU A 107 -0.48 -2.01 -2.01
CA LEU A 107 -1.25 -3.21 -1.76
C LEU A 107 -0.98 -4.23 -2.86
N LYS A 108 -0.92 -5.50 -2.50
CA LYS A 108 -0.71 -6.62 -3.43
C LYS A 108 -1.95 -7.51 -3.48
N ASN A 109 -2.17 -8.18 -4.60
CA ASN A 109 -3.28 -9.14 -4.79
C ASN A 109 -4.61 -8.52 -4.38
N VAL A 110 -4.96 -7.42 -5.03
CA VAL A 110 -6.04 -6.53 -4.63
C VAL A 110 -7.35 -6.95 -5.29
N THR A 111 -8.40 -7.02 -4.50
CA THR A 111 -9.77 -7.10 -4.99
C THR A 111 -10.56 -5.95 -4.38
N ILE A 112 -11.12 -5.11 -5.23
CA ILE A 112 -11.96 -3.98 -4.83
C ILE A 112 -13.41 -4.39 -5.00
N TYR A 113 -14.18 -4.24 -3.91
CA TYR A 113 -15.61 -4.48 -3.91
C TYR A 113 -16.33 -3.14 -3.87
N SER A 114 -17.13 -2.88 -4.88
CA SER A 114 -17.99 -1.70 -4.88
C SER A 114 -19.07 -1.84 -3.81
N ASN A 115 -19.60 -0.72 -3.38
CA ASN A 115 -20.54 -0.59 -2.29
C ASN A 115 -21.75 -1.51 -2.44
N GLY A 116 -21.68 -2.68 -1.81
CA GLY A 116 -22.71 -3.73 -1.86
C GLY A 116 -23.54 -3.87 -0.60
N LEU A 117 -23.72 -2.78 0.18
CA LEU A 117 -24.48 -2.85 1.41
C LEU A 117 -25.94 -3.27 1.21
N ASN A 118 -26.45 -3.17 -0.02
CA ASN A 118 -27.82 -3.55 -0.37
C ASN A 118 -27.92 -4.91 -1.07
N ASP A 119 -26.78 -5.52 -1.42
CA ASP A 119 -26.75 -6.81 -2.07
C ASP A 119 -26.20 -7.85 -1.09
N SER A 120 -26.88 -8.99 -1.00
CA SER A 120 -26.47 -10.08 -0.10
C SER A 120 -25.18 -10.77 -0.54
N ILE A 121 -24.66 -10.45 -1.72
CA ILE A 121 -23.40 -10.97 -2.26
C ILE A 121 -22.58 -9.79 -2.79
N ALA A 122 -21.44 -9.52 -2.14
CA ALA A 122 -20.50 -8.53 -2.66
C ALA A 122 -19.90 -9.03 -3.97
N THR A 123 -20.14 -8.31 -5.05
CA THR A 123 -19.57 -8.62 -6.35
C THR A 123 -18.25 -7.87 -6.50
N PRO A 124 -17.12 -8.57 -6.77
CA PRO A 124 -15.86 -7.89 -6.99
C PRO A 124 -15.97 -6.99 -8.22
N ALA A 125 -15.70 -5.69 -8.04
CA ALA A 125 -15.71 -4.73 -9.12
C ALA A 125 -14.43 -4.81 -9.95
N VAL A 126 -13.28 -4.94 -9.30
CA VAL A 126 -11.97 -4.96 -9.97
C VAL A 126 -11.00 -5.87 -9.20
N LYS A 127 -10.21 -6.63 -9.96
CA LYS A 127 -9.07 -7.38 -9.44
C LYS A 127 -7.80 -6.87 -10.10
N MET A 128 -6.74 -6.68 -9.32
CA MET A 128 -5.45 -6.24 -9.84
C MET A 128 -4.31 -6.74 -8.94
N ASP A 129 -3.12 -6.82 -9.52
CA ASP A 129 -1.94 -7.31 -8.78
C ASP A 129 -1.43 -6.28 -7.78
N GLU A 130 -1.57 -5.02 -8.10
CA GLU A 130 -1.07 -3.92 -7.27
C GLU A 130 -2.03 -2.74 -7.29
N PHE A 131 -2.13 -2.08 -6.15
CA PHE A 131 -2.91 -0.85 -5.98
C PHE A 131 -2.25 0.03 -4.94
N VAL A 132 -2.24 1.33 -5.20
CA VAL A 132 -1.74 2.32 -4.26
C VAL A 132 -2.90 3.10 -3.69
N ILE A 133 -3.00 3.16 -2.39
CA ILE A 133 -4.04 3.92 -1.70
C ILE A 133 -3.40 4.94 -0.75
N PHE A 134 -3.91 6.16 -0.75
CA PHE A 134 -3.54 7.13 0.27
C PHE A 134 -4.16 6.75 1.61
N VAL A 135 -3.35 6.78 2.66
CA VAL A 135 -3.75 6.35 4.01
C VAL A 135 -4.97 7.12 4.52
N ASP A 136 -5.13 8.38 4.10
CA ASP A 136 -6.25 9.23 4.51
C ASP A 136 -7.61 8.72 4.02
N HIS A 137 -7.65 7.86 3.01
CA HIS A 137 -8.88 7.26 2.51
C HIS A 137 -9.26 5.96 3.21
N ILE A 138 -8.49 5.52 4.18
CA ILE A 138 -8.77 4.31 4.95
C ILE A 138 -9.55 4.68 6.20
N ILE A 139 -10.78 4.17 6.30
CA ILE A 139 -11.66 4.38 7.45
C ILE A 139 -11.43 3.34 8.53
N GLY A 140 -11.20 2.09 8.13
CA GLY A 140 -11.00 0.98 9.06
C GLY A 140 -10.33 -0.19 8.35
N PHE A 141 -9.93 -1.17 9.12
CA PHE A 141 -9.22 -2.33 8.59
C PHE A 141 -9.36 -3.53 9.53
N SER A 142 -9.11 -4.71 8.98
CA SER A 142 -9.03 -5.95 9.75
C SER A 142 -8.19 -6.98 8.99
N LEU A 143 -7.98 -8.11 9.59
CA LEU A 143 -7.48 -9.30 8.92
C LEU A 143 -8.60 -10.32 8.83
N ILE A 144 -8.76 -10.92 7.66
CA ILE A 144 -9.75 -11.97 7.42
C ILE A 144 -9.08 -13.22 6.88
N SER A 145 -9.60 -14.38 7.26
CA SER A 145 -9.09 -15.64 6.76
C SER A 145 -9.40 -15.82 5.27
N ARG A 146 -8.44 -16.33 4.50
CA ARG A 146 -8.67 -16.71 3.11
C ARG A 146 -9.49 -17.98 2.98
N ASN A 147 -9.41 -18.85 3.98
CA ASN A 147 -10.12 -20.13 3.99
C ASN A 147 -11.50 -19.95 4.61
N ILE A 148 -12.37 -19.23 3.91
CA ILE A 148 -13.78 -19.14 4.27
C ILE A 148 -14.48 -20.31 3.56
N ASP A 149 -14.77 -21.34 4.32
CA ASP A 149 -15.70 -22.41 3.90
C ASP A 149 -17.14 -21.90 3.95
#